data_e06bfa0ed4d9e2e848a2760a130cc0c4
#
_entry.id   e06bfa0ed4d9e2e848a2760a130cc0c4
#
_cell.length_a   1.000
_cell.length_b   1.000
_cell.length_c   1.000
_cell.angle_alpha   90.00
_cell.angle_beta   90.00
_cell.angle_gamma   90.00
#
_symmetry.space_group_name_H-M   'P 1'
#
loop_
_entity.id
_entity.type
_entity.pdbx_description
1 polymer ?
#
loop_
_entity_poly.entity_id
_entity_poly.type
_entity_poly.pdbx_seq_one_letter_code
_entity_poly.pdbx_strand_id
1 'polypeptide(L)'
;MTLEKLYLDYLYKIFGYEIEYVMNIRPGLIVLRNSASVNLFKHKHVIYWHDFLMNLFDSKLTGKPCALILPCSSIKPYRLSPVHKIVDTQIKTMSADNIIQVYVLSEPMLLVPRELDIYYPFANYDYPTHELSDEYKTKFIITLSKILPKLTYHNYIAAILPWHHKEVLIEAINLCDDCIKVEVFEYGKKAFHNVKIATNKVVERCRQA
;
A
#
# COMPACT_ATOMS: atom_id res chain seq x y z
N MET A 1 -18.55 9.55 3.78
CA MET A 1 -18.00 8.28 4.37
C MET A 1 -16.52 8.31 4.07
N THR A 2 -15.64 8.06 5.04
CA THR A 2 -14.20 7.98 4.83
C THR A 2 -13.80 6.55 4.50
N LEU A 3 -12.64 6.36 3.84
CA LEU A 3 -12.09 5.04 3.55
C LEU A 3 -11.86 4.22 4.83
N GLU A 4 -11.35 4.87 5.87
CA GLU A 4 -11.13 4.24 7.18
C GLU A 4 -12.44 3.70 7.78
N LYS A 5 -13.51 4.50 7.77
CA LYS A 5 -14.82 4.05 8.26
C LYS A 5 -15.35 2.87 7.45
N LEU A 6 -15.25 2.92 6.12
CA LEU A 6 -15.66 1.82 5.26
C LEU A 6 -14.91 0.53 5.59
N TYR A 7 -13.58 0.63 5.83
CA TYR A 7 -12.76 -0.52 6.19
C TYR A 7 -13.14 -1.08 7.56
N LEU A 8 -13.35 -0.23 8.56
CA LEU A 8 -13.78 -0.67 9.90
C LEU A 8 -15.16 -1.33 9.87
N ASP A 9 -16.11 -0.77 9.14
CA ASP A 9 -17.44 -1.38 8.95
C ASP A 9 -17.35 -2.77 8.27
N TYR A 10 -16.42 -2.90 7.31
CA TYR A 10 -16.12 -4.19 6.67
C TYR A 10 -15.53 -5.20 7.66
N LEU A 11 -14.54 -4.79 8.48
CA LEU A 11 -13.98 -5.66 9.52
C LEU A 11 -15.04 -6.13 10.51
N TYR A 12 -15.92 -5.25 10.95
CA TYR A 12 -17.05 -5.63 11.81
C TYR A 12 -17.91 -6.71 11.18
N LYS A 13 -18.20 -6.58 9.89
CA LYS A 13 -19.03 -7.53 9.15
C LYS A 13 -18.38 -8.92 9.05
N ILE A 14 -17.07 -8.99 8.80
CA ILE A 14 -16.38 -10.27 8.55
C ILE A 14 -15.92 -10.98 9.83
N PHE A 15 -15.60 -10.23 10.89
CA PHE A 15 -15.12 -10.81 12.14
C PHE A 15 -16.23 -11.03 13.19
N GLY A 16 -17.35 -10.31 13.08
CA GLY A 16 -18.44 -10.45 14.05
C GLY A 16 -17.94 -10.25 15.48
N TYR A 17 -18.13 -11.25 16.35
CA TYR A 17 -17.69 -11.21 17.74
C TYR A 17 -16.16 -11.22 17.92
N GLU A 18 -15.39 -11.69 16.95
CA GLU A 18 -13.92 -11.70 17.01
C GLU A 18 -13.32 -10.29 16.79
N ILE A 19 -14.14 -9.30 16.43
CA ILE A 19 -13.68 -7.94 16.11
C ILE A 19 -12.92 -7.29 17.28
N GLU A 20 -13.40 -7.47 18.51
CA GLU A 20 -12.77 -6.91 19.69
C GLU A 20 -11.34 -7.45 19.87
N TYR A 21 -11.14 -8.74 19.65
CA TYR A 21 -9.82 -9.36 19.70
C TYR A 21 -8.91 -8.77 18.63
N VAL A 22 -9.39 -8.67 17.38
CA VAL A 22 -8.62 -8.16 16.24
C VAL A 22 -8.24 -6.69 16.43
N MET A 23 -9.17 -5.87 16.91
CA MET A 23 -8.95 -4.44 17.15
C MET A 23 -8.03 -4.15 18.34
N ASN A 24 -7.91 -5.07 19.29
CA ASN A 24 -7.03 -4.96 20.44
C ASN A 24 -5.59 -5.46 20.16
N ILE A 25 -5.31 -6.01 18.97
CA ILE A 25 -3.94 -6.40 18.62
C ILE A 25 -3.08 -5.13 18.51
N ARG A 26 -2.09 -5.01 19.39
CA ARG A 26 -1.20 -3.85 19.40
C ARG A 26 -0.49 -3.68 18.05
N PRO A 27 -0.55 -2.49 17.43
CA PRO A 27 0.19 -2.21 16.21
C PRO A 27 1.70 -2.48 16.38
N GLY A 28 2.28 -3.21 15.43
CA GLY A 28 3.69 -3.65 15.49
C GLY A 28 3.92 -5.02 16.14
N LEU A 29 2.92 -5.59 16.83
CA LEU A 29 2.98 -6.98 17.27
C LEU A 29 2.73 -7.91 16.09
N ILE A 30 3.75 -8.67 15.67
CA ILE A 30 3.63 -9.59 14.54
C ILE A 30 2.89 -10.86 14.98
N VAL A 31 1.68 -11.02 14.49
CA VAL A 31 0.82 -12.19 14.73
C VAL A 31 0.58 -13.03 13.47
N LEU A 32 0.83 -12.46 12.29
CA LEU A 32 0.78 -13.14 11.00
C LEU A 32 2.20 -13.21 10.43
N ARG A 33 2.79 -14.40 10.39
CA ARG A 33 4.12 -14.60 9.82
C ARG A 33 4.07 -15.63 8.70
N ASN A 34 4.66 -15.30 7.54
CA ASN A 34 4.90 -16.28 6.50
C ASN A 34 5.95 -17.29 6.96
N SER A 35 5.76 -18.55 6.64
CA SER A 35 6.68 -19.64 6.97
C SER A 35 6.44 -20.83 6.06
N ALA A 36 7.27 -21.85 6.14
CA ALA A 36 7.08 -23.10 5.40
C ALA A 36 5.70 -23.77 5.64
N SER A 37 5.12 -23.57 6.83
CA SER A 37 3.81 -24.13 7.20
C SER A 37 2.64 -23.17 7.03
N VAL A 38 2.89 -21.87 6.94
CA VAL A 38 1.85 -20.82 6.86
C VAL A 38 2.12 -19.92 5.67
N ASN A 39 1.32 -20.05 4.62
CA ASN A 39 1.39 -19.18 3.46
C ASN A 39 0.39 -18.02 3.60
N LEU A 40 0.90 -16.80 3.77
CA LEU A 40 0.04 -15.64 3.98
C LEU A 40 -0.83 -15.29 2.77
N PHE A 41 -0.45 -15.65 1.54
CA PHE A 41 -1.36 -15.48 0.38
C PHE A 41 -2.62 -16.34 0.44
N LYS A 42 -2.60 -17.41 1.25
CA LYS A 42 -3.74 -18.29 1.51
C LYS A 42 -4.43 -17.98 2.83
N HIS A 43 -3.90 -17.06 3.63
CA HIS A 43 -4.48 -16.73 4.92
C HIS A 43 -5.81 -15.98 4.76
N LYS A 44 -6.85 -16.42 5.50
CA LYS A 44 -8.21 -15.87 5.36
C LYS A 44 -8.26 -14.34 5.46
N HIS A 45 -7.49 -13.74 6.37
CA HIS A 45 -7.50 -12.27 6.58
C HIS A 45 -6.82 -11.49 5.44
N VAL A 46 -5.84 -12.10 4.76
CA VAL A 46 -5.27 -11.53 3.53
C VAL A 46 -6.27 -11.63 2.38
N ILE A 47 -6.98 -12.77 2.27
CA ILE A 47 -8.04 -12.96 1.28
C ILE A 47 -9.17 -11.95 1.50
N TYR A 48 -9.60 -11.70 2.74
CA TYR A 48 -10.60 -10.68 3.07
C TYR A 48 -10.14 -9.27 2.67
N TRP A 49 -8.86 -8.95 2.86
CA TRP A 49 -8.32 -7.68 2.39
C TRP A 49 -8.33 -7.57 0.85
N HIS A 50 -7.95 -8.64 0.16
CA HIS A 50 -8.03 -8.66 -1.30
C HIS A 50 -9.49 -8.49 -1.78
N ASP A 51 -10.45 -9.15 -1.12
CA ASP A 51 -11.88 -8.99 -1.40
C ASP A 51 -12.33 -7.53 -1.19
N PHE A 52 -11.93 -6.91 -0.08
CA PHE A 52 -12.19 -5.49 0.16
C PHE A 52 -11.65 -4.60 -0.98
N LEU A 53 -10.39 -4.81 -1.38
CA LEU A 53 -9.79 -4.05 -2.48
C LEU A 53 -10.52 -4.26 -3.81
N MET A 54 -10.93 -5.48 -4.09
CA MET A 54 -11.60 -5.83 -5.34
C MET A 54 -13.03 -5.29 -5.43
N ASN A 55 -13.77 -5.31 -4.33
CA ASN A 55 -15.22 -5.11 -4.37
C ASN A 55 -15.69 -3.81 -3.70
N LEU A 56 -14.97 -3.28 -2.72
CA LEU A 56 -15.42 -2.16 -1.90
C LEU A 56 -14.53 -0.92 -1.98
N PHE A 57 -13.23 -1.11 -2.24
CA PHE A 57 -12.29 0.01 -2.30
C PHE A 57 -12.60 0.94 -3.47
N ASP A 58 -12.65 2.24 -3.16
CA ASP A 58 -12.77 3.34 -4.12
C ASP A 58 -11.80 4.45 -3.71
N SER A 59 -10.83 4.76 -4.58
CA SER A 59 -9.84 5.81 -4.33
C SER A 59 -10.45 7.20 -4.15
N LYS A 60 -11.67 7.44 -4.67
CA LYS A 60 -12.43 8.67 -4.46
C LYS A 60 -12.67 8.96 -2.97
N LEU A 61 -12.79 7.93 -2.14
CA LEU A 61 -12.98 8.09 -0.69
C LEU A 61 -11.79 8.73 0.02
N THR A 62 -10.62 8.78 -0.61
CA THR A 62 -9.44 9.47 -0.07
C THR A 62 -9.57 10.99 -0.18
N GLY A 63 -10.37 11.49 -1.12
CA GLY A 63 -10.56 12.92 -1.40
C GLY A 63 -9.30 13.64 -1.92
N LYS A 64 -8.23 12.90 -2.29
CA LYS A 64 -6.93 13.45 -2.65
C LYS A 64 -6.66 13.27 -4.14
N PRO A 65 -6.38 14.34 -4.90
CA PRO A 65 -6.24 14.28 -6.35
C PRO A 65 -4.99 13.55 -6.84
N CYS A 66 -3.99 13.35 -5.97
CA CYS A 66 -2.75 12.69 -6.35
C CYS A 66 -2.46 11.47 -5.46
N ALA A 67 -1.66 10.54 -5.99
CA ALA A 67 -1.21 9.37 -5.26
C ALA A 67 0.30 9.18 -5.31
N LEU A 68 0.87 8.68 -4.21
CA LEU A 68 2.26 8.29 -4.10
C LEU A 68 2.35 6.85 -3.58
N ILE A 69 2.92 5.94 -4.39
CA ILE A 69 3.11 4.54 -4.05
C ILE A 69 4.53 4.36 -3.49
N LEU A 70 4.64 3.85 -2.27
CA LEU A 70 5.89 3.57 -1.57
C LEU A 70 6.07 2.07 -1.34
N PRO A 71 7.30 1.59 -1.11
CA PRO A 71 7.52 0.19 -0.77
C PRO A 71 7.09 -0.10 0.66
N CYS A 72 6.81 -1.36 0.94
CA CYS A 72 6.64 -1.84 2.31
C CYS A 72 7.95 -1.72 3.13
N SER A 73 7.84 -2.01 4.41
CA SER A 73 8.96 -2.04 5.34
C SER A 73 8.77 -3.19 6.32
N SER A 74 9.87 -3.75 6.83
CA SER A 74 9.85 -4.69 7.98
C SER A 74 9.35 -4.02 9.27
N ILE A 75 9.50 -2.69 9.36
CA ILE A 75 8.97 -1.92 10.50
C ILE A 75 7.48 -1.67 10.28
N LYS A 76 6.66 -2.07 11.26
CA LYS A 76 5.21 -1.89 11.28
C LYS A 76 4.79 -1.07 12.53
N PRO A 77 3.80 -0.19 12.38
CA PRO A 77 3.18 0.34 11.15
C PRO A 77 4.21 1.01 10.22
N TYR A 78 3.95 1.04 8.91
CA TYR A 78 4.89 1.56 7.91
C TYR A 78 5.36 2.99 8.20
N ARG A 79 4.45 3.84 8.71
CA ARG A 79 4.75 5.24 9.10
C ARG A 79 5.90 5.39 10.10
N LEU A 80 6.28 4.33 10.80
CA LEU A 80 7.39 4.35 11.74
C LEU A 80 8.75 4.11 11.07
N SER A 81 8.77 3.62 9.83
CA SER A 81 10.02 3.36 9.12
C SER A 81 10.71 4.66 8.66
N PRO A 82 12.05 4.69 8.57
CA PRO A 82 12.79 5.89 8.19
C PRO A 82 12.38 6.47 6.84
N VAL A 83 12.20 5.63 5.82
CA VAL A 83 11.79 6.07 4.48
C VAL A 83 10.43 6.76 4.51
N HIS A 84 9.47 6.15 5.18
CA HIS A 84 8.13 6.71 5.29
C HIS A 84 8.11 8.01 6.09
N LYS A 85 8.92 8.11 7.17
CA LYS A 85 9.07 9.37 7.92
C LYS A 85 9.65 10.51 7.08
N ILE A 86 10.59 10.21 6.17
CA ILE A 86 11.12 11.20 5.24
C ILE A 86 10.02 11.71 4.33
N VAL A 87 9.22 10.82 3.74
CA VAL A 87 8.10 11.19 2.86
C VAL A 87 7.08 12.03 3.63
N ASP A 88 6.63 11.56 4.80
CA ASP A 88 5.65 12.24 5.62
C ASP A 88 6.14 13.66 6.01
N THR A 89 7.43 13.79 6.34
CA THR A 89 8.05 15.08 6.66
C THR A 89 8.04 16.01 5.44
N GLN A 90 8.38 15.52 4.24
CA GLN A 90 8.38 16.36 3.03
C GLN A 90 6.95 16.80 2.65
N ILE A 91 6.00 15.87 2.64
CA ILE A 91 4.59 16.17 2.36
C ILE A 91 4.07 17.26 3.33
N LYS A 92 4.35 17.11 4.62
CA LYS A 92 3.97 18.07 5.66
C LYS A 92 4.65 19.43 5.49
N THR A 93 5.97 19.44 5.29
CA THR A 93 6.74 20.68 5.09
C THR A 93 6.25 21.47 3.89
N MET A 94 5.80 20.78 2.86
CA MET A 94 5.24 21.38 1.64
C MET A 94 3.72 21.60 1.72
N SER A 95 3.07 21.35 2.85
CA SER A 95 1.61 21.50 3.04
C SER A 95 0.80 20.74 1.97
N ALA A 96 1.21 19.50 1.69
CA ALA A 96 0.61 18.64 0.65
C ALA A 96 -0.22 17.48 1.21
N ASP A 97 -0.47 17.44 2.52
CA ASP A 97 -1.20 16.36 3.20
C ASP A 97 -2.62 16.16 2.64
N ASN A 98 -3.26 17.23 2.19
CA ASN A 98 -4.62 17.20 1.67
C ASN A 98 -4.70 16.88 0.18
N ILE A 99 -3.57 16.80 -0.54
CA ILE A 99 -3.56 16.56 -1.98
C ILE A 99 -2.89 15.25 -2.38
N ILE A 100 -2.06 14.65 -1.52
CA ILE A 100 -1.35 13.40 -1.82
C ILE A 100 -1.85 12.27 -0.95
N GLN A 101 -2.41 11.24 -1.58
CA GLN A 101 -2.68 9.95 -0.96
C GLN A 101 -1.44 9.07 -1.04
N VAL A 102 -0.98 8.58 0.10
CA VAL A 102 0.11 7.61 0.15
C VAL A 102 -0.47 6.20 0.18
N TYR A 103 0.03 5.34 -0.71
CA TYR A 103 -0.21 3.90 -0.72
C TYR A 103 1.09 3.16 -0.46
N VAL A 104 0.99 1.99 0.15
CA VAL A 104 2.13 1.09 0.36
C VAL A 104 1.93 -0.15 -0.48
N LEU A 105 2.86 -0.42 -1.40
CA LEU A 105 2.91 -1.68 -2.15
C LEU A 105 3.63 -2.72 -1.30
N SER A 106 2.95 -3.81 -1.02
CA SER A 106 3.45 -4.81 -0.07
C SER A 106 2.92 -6.22 -0.33
N GLU A 107 3.81 -7.18 -0.31
CA GLU A 107 3.47 -8.61 -0.28
C GLU A 107 3.02 -9.00 1.14
N PRO A 108 1.95 -9.77 1.27
CA PRO A 108 0.95 -10.16 0.29
C PRO A 108 -0.23 -9.18 0.18
N MET A 109 -0.13 -7.98 0.80
CA MET A 109 -1.25 -7.06 1.03
C MET A 109 -1.63 -6.23 -0.21
N LEU A 110 -0.88 -6.29 -1.32
CA LEU A 110 -1.09 -5.48 -2.52
C LEU A 110 -0.90 -3.98 -2.22
N LEU A 111 -1.93 -3.16 -2.35
CA LEU A 111 -1.89 -1.74 -2.03
C LEU A 111 -2.58 -1.46 -0.70
N VAL A 112 -1.86 -0.88 0.24
CA VAL A 112 -2.39 -0.48 1.55
C VAL A 112 -2.45 1.05 1.62
N PRO A 113 -3.64 1.66 1.70
CA PRO A 113 -3.79 3.08 1.99
C PRO A 113 -3.15 3.43 3.33
N ARG A 114 -2.41 4.54 3.38
CA ARG A 114 -1.58 4.92 4.51
C ARG A 114 -2.36 5.08 5.82
N GLU A 115 -3.58 5.56 5.75
CA GLU A 115 -4.47 5.71 6.90
C GLU A 115 -4.79 4.38 7.58
N LEU A 116 -4.75 3.28 6.82
CA LEU A 116 -5.07 1.95 7.32
C LEU A 116 -3.86 1.21 7.92
N ASP A 117 -2.64 1.72 7.80
CA ASP A 117 -1.41 1.02 8.17
C ASP A 117 -1.25 0.72 9.68
N ILE A 118 -2.07 1.34 10.52
CA ILE A 118 -2.12 1.09 11.97
C ILE A 118 -3.06 -0.05 12.36
N TYR A 119 -3.95 -0.45 11.45
CA TYR A 119 -4.95 -1.48 11.72
C TYR A 119 -4.44 -2.87 11.35
N TYR A 120 -5.06 -3.86 11.98
CA TYR A 120 -4.91 -5.25 11.58
C TYR A 120 -5.51 -5.47 10.17
N PRO A 121 -4.85 -6.27 9.29
CA PRO A 121 -3.62 -7.02 9.49
C PRO A 121 -2.35 -6.23 9.15
N PHE A 122 -2.42 -4.99 8.65
CA PHE A 122 -1.30 -4.24 8.06
C PHE A 122 -0.19 -3.93 9.06
N ALA A 123 -0.57 -3.67 10.32
CA ALA A 123 0.39 -3.42 11.40
C ALA A 123 0.95 -4.69 12.04
N ASN A 124 0.50 -5.89 11.62
CA ASN A 124 0.66 -7.11 12.43
C ASN A 124 1.16 -8.32 11.64
N TYR A 125 1.69 -8.12 10.43
CA TYR A 125 2.23 -9.21 9.62
C TYR A 125 3.72 -9.04 9.30
N ASP A 126 4.37 -10.17 8.99
CA ASP A 126 5.73 -10.24 8.48
C ASP A 126 5.77 -11.17 7.28
N TYR A 127 6.29 -10.67 6.16
CA TYR A 127 6.48 -11.43 4.93
C TYR A 127 7.86 -11.11 4.37
N PRO A 128 8.87 -11.97 4.60
CA PRO A 128 10.19 -11.79 4.03
C PRO A 128 10.14 -11.91 2.50
N THR A 129 10.61 -10.89 1.79
CA THR A 129 10.53 -10.84 0.31
C THR A 129 11.25 -11.99 -0.39
N HIS A 130 12.29 -12.57 0.23
CA HIS A 130 13.00 -13.74 -0.30
C HIS A 130 12.18 -15.04 -0.24
N GLU A 131 11.06 -15.07 0.48
CA GLU A 131 10.14 -16.20 0.53
C GLU A 131 9.07 -16.16 -0.58
N LEU A 132 9.04 -15.10 -1.40
CA LEU A 132 8.10 -14.95 -2.51
C LEU A 132 8.50 -15.88 -3.65
N SER A 133 7.76 -16.99 -3.82
CA SER A 133 7.93 -17.87 -4.96
C SER A 133 7.40 -17.26 -6.25
N ASP A 134 7.86 -17.75 -7.40
CA ASP A 134 7.41 -17.28 -8.72
C ASP A 134 5.90 -17.41 -8.89
N GLU A 135 5.29 -18.49 -8.37
CA GLU A 135 3.84 -18.69 -8.38
C GLU A 135 3.12 -17.55 -7.67
N TYR A 136 3.58 -17.18 -6.46
CA TYR A 136 2.95 -16.11 -5.69
C TYR A 136 3.30 -14.71 -6.20
N LYS A 137 4.48 -14.52 -6.80
CA LYS A 137 4.81 -13.29 -7.53
C LYS A 137 3.84 -13.09 -8.68
N THR A 138 3.61 -14.12 -9.49
CA THR A 138 2.65 -14.09 -10.61
C THR A 138 1.23 -13.80 -10.12
N LYS A 139 0.78 -14.48 -9.07
CA LYS A 139 -0.54 -14.24 -8.47
C LYS A 139 -0.67 -12.81 -7.95
N PHE A 140 0.37 -12.29 -7.30
CA PHE A 140 0.42 -10.91 -6.81
C PHE A 140 0.26 -9.91 -7.95
N ILE A 141 1.02 -10.06 -9.03
CA ILE A 141 0.99 -9.21 -10.23
C ILE A 141 -0.41 -9.23 -10.87
N ILE A 142 -0.98 -10.41 -11.08
CA ILE A 142 -2.33 -10.55 -11.66
C ILE A 142 -3.41 -9.91 -10.76
N THR A 143 -3.28 -10.05 -9.45
CA THR A 143 -4.26 -9.43 -8.55
C THR A 143 -4.07 -7.92 -8.48
N LEU A 144 -2.84 -7.45 -8.46
CA LEU A 144 -2.52 -6.02 -8.49
C LEU A 144 -3.05 -5.36 -9.77
N SER A 145 -2.89 -5.99 -10.94
CA SER A 145 -3.38 -5.44 -12.22
C SER A 145 -4.89 -5.18 -12.23
N LYS A 146 -5.66 -5.96 -11.47
CA LYS A 146 -7.12 -5.77 -11.32
C LYS A 146 -7.49 -4.65 -10.35
N ILE A 147 -6.56 -4.26 -9.46
CA ILE A 147 -6.79 -3.20 -8.46
C ILE A 147 -6.34 -1.84 -8.97
N LEU A 148 -5.30 -1.78 -9.81
CA LEU A 148 -4.76 -0.52 -10.34
C LEU A 148 -5.82 0.39 -10.99
N PRO A 149 -6.80 -0.09 -11.77
CA PRO A 149 -7.86 0.76 -12.34
C PRO A 149 -8.70 1.49 -11.29
N LYS A 150 -8.75 1.01 -10.05
CA LYS A 150 -9.47 1.68 -8.96
C LYS A 150 -8.79 2.96 -8.47
N LEU A 151 -7.58 3.24 -8.92
CA LEU A 151 -6.85 4.46 -8.60
C LEU A 151 -7.13 5.62 -9.58
N THR A 152 -8.05 5.45 -10.53
CA THR A 152 -8.36 6.42 -11.59
C THR A 152 -8.92 7.76 -11.10
N TYR A 153 -9.35 7.86 -9.85
CA TYR A 153 -9.70 9.14 -9.23
C TYR A 153 -8.50 10.09 -9.12
N HIS A 154 -7.29 9.55 -8.99
CA HIS A 154 -6.09 10.37 -8.87
C HIS A 154 -5.66 10.86 -10.27
N ASN A 155 -5.57 12.18 -10.44
CA ASN A 155 -5.13 12.82 -11.69
C ASN A 155 -3.64 12.57 -11.96
N TYR A 156 -2.85 12.41 -10.90
CA TYR A 156 -1.42 12.12 -10.97
C TYR A 156 -1.04 11.04 -9.99
N ILE A 157 -0.33 10.03 -10.48
CA ILE A 157 0.14 8.90 -9.68
C ILE A 157 1.65 8.75 -9.87
N ALA A 158 2.37 8.71 -8.76
CA ALA A 158 3.81 8.47 -8.74
C ALA A 158 4.15 7.25 -7.90
N ALA A 159 5.30 6.64 -8.16
CA ALA A 159 5.86 5.56 -7.36
C ALA A 159 7.34 5.80 -7.08
N ILE A 160 7.78 5.55 -5.85
CA ILE A 160 9.19 5.55 -5.44
C ILE A 160 9.49 4.19 -4.86
N LEU A 161 10.00 3.28 -5.68
CA LEU A 161 10.09 1.86 -5.37
C LEU A 161 11.51 1.30 -5.61
N PRO A 162 12.00 0.40 -4.75
CA PRO A 162 13.17 -0.41 -5.04
C PRO A 162 12.89 -1.37 -6.20
N TRP A 163 13.95 -1.92 -6.80
CA TRP A 163 13.90 -2.71 -8.02
C TRP A 163 12.78 -3.77 -8.02
N HIS A 164 12.71 -4.59 -7.00
CA HIS A 164 11.73 -5.68 -6.90
C HIS A 164 10.28 -5.17 -7.01
N HIS A 165 9.89 -4.20 -6.18
CA HIS A 165 8.54 -3.64 -6.22
C HIS A 165 8.27 -2.86 -7.50
N LYS A 166 9.30 -2.20 -8.08
CA LYS A 166 9.19 -1.51 -9.37
C LYS A 166 8.86 -2.49 -10.48
N GLU A 167 9.57 -3.61 -10.57
CA GLU A 167 9.33 -4.67 -11.55
C GLU A 167 7.89 -5.18 -11.45
N VAL A 168 7.46 -5.56 -10.26
CA VAL A 168 6.09 -6.03 -9.97
C VAL A 168 5.03 -5.00 -10.39
N LEU A 169 5.23 -3.72 -10.08
CA LEU A 169 4.29 -2.68 -10.46
C LEU A 169 4.22 -2.51 -11.98
N ILE A 170 5.35 -2.50 -12.67
CA ILE A 170 5.40 -2.35 -14.13
C ILE A 170 4.74 -3.55 -14.80
N GLU A 171 5.02 -4.78 -14.36
CA GLU A 171 4.37 -5.97 -14.90
C GLU A 171 2.84 -5.93 -14.68
N ALA A 172 2.37 -5.47 -13.50
CA ALA A 172 0.95 -5.34 -13.24
C ALA A 172 0.28 -4.26 -14.12
N ILE A 173 0.98 -3.13 -14.40
CA ILE A 173 0.50 -2.10 -15.32
C ILE A 173 0.38 -2.67 -16.75
N ASN A 174 1.37 -3.44 -17.20
CA ASN A 174 1.36 -4.04 -18.55
C ASN A 174 0.25 -5.09 -18.74
N LEU A 175 -0.22 -5.71 -17.65
CA LEU A 175 -1.34 -6.67 -17.69
C LEU A 175 -2.71 -6.00 -17.51
N CYS A 176 -2.74 -4.73 -17.26
CA CYS A 176 -3.96 -4.01 -16.94
C CYS A 176 -4.52 -3.37 -18.19
N ASP A 177 -5.78 -3.68 -18.54
CA ASP A 177 -6.53 -3.00 -19.56
C ASP A 177 -7.01 -1.62 -19.01
N ASP A 178 -6.91 -0.58 -19.80
CA ASP A 178 -7.27 0.81 -19.42
C ASP A 178 -6.59 1.31 -18.14
N CYS A 179 -5.31 1.02 -18.00
CA CYS A 179 -4.59 1.27 -16.78
C CYS A 179 -4.19 2.73 -16.58
N ILE A 180 -3.97 3.04 -15.30
CA ILE A 180 -3.41 4.30 -14.83
C ILE A 180 -2.00 4.54 -15.38
N LYS A 181 -1.63 5.81 -15.57
CA LYS A 181 -0.25 6.20 -15.82
C LYS A 181 0.45 6.45 -14.49
N VAL A 182 1.57 5.78 -14.28
CA VAL A 182 2.39 5.93 -13.07
C VAL A 182 3.76 6.46 -13.44
N GLU A 183 4.15 7.58 -12.86
CA GLU A 183 5.52 8.06 -12.97
C GLU A 183 6.40 7.37 -11.92
N VAL A 184 7.43 6.64 -12.36
CA VAL A 184 8.29 5.88 -11.45
C VAL A 184 9.60 6.62 -11.23
N PHE A 185 9.88 6.97 -9.98
CA PHE A 185 11.13 7.58 -9.53
C PHE A 185 12.12 6.54 -9.04
N GLU A 186 13.39 6.82 -9.23
CA GLU A 186 14.47 5.96 -8.81
C GLU A 186 14.60 5.92 -7.27
N TYR A 187 14.58 4.73 -6.71
CA TYR A 187 14.88 4.51 -5.29
C TYR A 187 16.40 4.50 -5.04
N GLY A 188 17.14 3.73 -5.83
CA GLY A 188 18.59 3.68 -5.91
C GLY A 188 19.34 3.39 -4.60
N LYS A 189 20.67 3.42 -4.66
CA LYS A 189 21.55 3.15 -3.50
C LYS A 189 21.49 4.23 -2.42
N LYS A 190 21.22 5.50 -2.79
CA LYS A 190 21.05 6.63 -1.86
C LYS A 190 19.57 6.83 -1.50
N ALA A 191 18.89 5.75 -1.12
CA ALA A 191 17.44 5.70 -0.96
C ALA A 191 16.85 6.91 -0.20
N PHE A 192 17.40 7.29 0.95
CA PHE A 192 16.88 8.41 1.75
C PHE A 192 16.96 9.75 1.02
N HIS A 193 18.08 10.01 0.33
CA HIS A 193 18.26 11.21 -0.46
C HIS A 193 17.31 11.23 -1.67
N ASN A 194 17.27 10.14 -2.42
CA ASN A 194 16.43 10.02 -3.62
C ASN A 194 14.95 10.13 -3.28
N VAL A 195 14.49 9.48 -2.21
CA VAL A 195 13.11 9.55 -1.73
C VAL A 195 12.72 10.98 -1.37
N LYS A 196 13.61 11.72 -0.68
CA LYS A 196 13.37 13.14 -0.37
C LYS A 196 13.18 13.98 -1.63
N ILE A 197 14.11 13.88 -2.60
CA ILE A 197 14.05 14.64 -3.86
C ILE A 197 12.81 14.23 -4.67
N ALA A 198 12.57 12.94 -4.80
CA ALA A 198 11.42 12.44 -5.55
C ALA A 198 10.08 12.91 -4.93
N THR A 199 9.95 12.88 -3.60
CA THR A 199 8.74 13.37 -2.93
C THR A 199 8.49 14.86 -3.22
N ASN A 200 9.53 15.70 -3.19
CA ASN A 200 9.37 17.11 -3.53
C ASN A 200 8.87 17.29 -4.97
N LYS A 201 9.46 16.56 -5.94
CA LYS A 201 9.01 16.59 -7.34
C LYS A 201 7.55 16.10 -7.49
N VAL A 202 7.16 15.07 -6.75
CA VAL A 202 5.77 14.58 -6.74
C VAL A 202 4.81 15.66 -6.26
N VAL A 203 5.15 16.37 -5.18
CA VAL A 203 4.33 17.50 -4.69
C VAL A 203 4.22 18.61 -5.72
N GLU A 204 5.33 18.99 -6.36
CA GLU A 204 5.34 20.04 -7.39
C GLU A 204 4.46 19.65 -8.58
N ARG A 205 4.60 18.43 -9.09
CA ARG A 205 3.79 17.92 -10.22
C ARG A 205 2.31 17.76 -9.88
N CYS A 206 2.02 17.31 -8.67
CA CYS A 206 0.65 17.23 -8.21
C CYS A 206 -0.06 18.60 -8.20
N ARG A 207 0.65 19.68 -7.88
CA ARG A 207 0.09 21.04 -7.91
C ARG A 207 -0.15 21.59 -9.33
N GLN A 208 0.46 20.96 -10.32
CA GLN A 208 0.34 21.34 -11.74
C GLN A 208 -0.69 20.48 -12.49
N ALA A 209 -1.10 19.34 -11.95
CA ALA A 209 -2.05 18.39 -12.51
C ALA A 209 -3.50 18.74 -12.15
#